data_bb34187529351720e5d7aeefaefcfcb4
#
_entry.id   bb34187529351720e5d7aeefaefcfcb4
#
_cell.length_a   1.000
_cell.length_b   1.000
_cell.length_c   1.000
_cell.angle_alpha   90.00
_cell.angle_beta   90.00
_cell.angle_gamma   90.00
#
_symmetry.space_group_name_H-M   'P 1'
#
loop_
_entity.id
_entity.type
_entity.pdbx_description
1 polymer ?
#
loop_
_entity_poly.entity_id
_entity_poly.type
_entity_poly.pdbx_seq_one_letter_code
_entity_poly.pdbx_strand_id
1 'polypeptide(L)'
;MSGGGDVRENLSYEQFGVAVRELAQTIADDGYRPDVVLSIARGGVFVAGGLAYALDCKNIHLVNVEFYTGVGTTLEMPVMLAPVPNRIDFTEKKVLIADDVADTGKTLKLVRDFCLDAVAEVRSAVVYEKTQSLVKCEYVWKRTDDWINFPWSVQPPVVRRDGQVLDA
;
A
#
# COMPACT_ATOMS: atom_id res chain seq x y z
N MET A 1 0.49 29.58 24.63
CA MET A 1 -0.35 29.12 23.52
C MET A 1 0.58 28.45 22.50
N SER A 2 0.69 27.16 22.60
CA SER A 2 1.50 26.40 21.69
C SER A 2 0.66 26.11 20.44
N GLY A 3 0.95 26.83 19.37
CA GLY A 3 0.50 26.46 18.03
C GLY A 3 1.21 25.15 17.69
N GLY A 4 0.53 24.03 17.89
CA GLY A 4 0.94 22.77 17.34
C GLY A 4 0.85 22.87 15.82
N GLY A 5 1.92 23.28 15.16
CA GLY A 5 2.04 23.14 13.72
C GLY A 5 1.89 21.65 13.41
N ASP A 6 0.93 21.33 12.55
CA ASP A 6 0.68 20.00 12.06
C ASP A 6 1.97 19.49 11.40
N VAL A 7 2.73 18.70 12.13
CA VAL A 7 4.00 18.16 11.64
C VAL A 7 3.69 17.21 10.50
N ARG A 8 4.25 17.48 9.32
CA ARG A 8 4.00 16.69 8.12
C ARG A 8 5.29 16.04 7.65
N GLU A 9 5.19 14.79 7.32
CA GLU A 9 6.23 14.07 6.59
C GLU A 9 6.08 14.38 5.10
N ASN A 10 7.11 14.89 4.47
CA ASN A 10 7.11 15.22 3.05
C ASN A 10 7.98 14.24 2.28
N LEU A 11 7.42 13.56 1.30
CA LEU A 11 8.13 12.66 0.42
C LEU A 11 8.16 13.25 -1.00
N SER A 12 9.34 13.51 -1.52
CA SER A 12 9.53 13.91 -2.93
C SER A 12 9.64 12.66 -3.82
N TYR A 13 9.48 12.82 -5.13
CA TYR A 13 9.74 11.72 -6.08
C TYR A 13 11.18 11.21 -6.01
N GLU A 14 12.14 12.09 -5.78
CA GLU A 14 13.54 11.70 -5.62
C GLU A 14 13.75 10.83 -4.37
N GLN A 15 13.21 11.27 -3.23
CA GLN A 15 13.25 10.51 -1.98
C GLN A 15 12.48 9.19 -2.09
N PHE A 16 11.37 9.18 -2.80
CA PHE A 16 10.60 7.97 -3.08
C PHE A 16 11.44 6.94 -3.85
N GLY A 17 12.20 7.39 -4.85
CA GLY A 17 13.13 6.51 -5.58
C GLY A 17 14.17 5.86 -4.66
N VAL A 18 14.74 6.63 -3.73
CA VAL A 18 15.65 6.11 -2.70
C VAL A 18 14.93 5.12 -1.78
N ALA A 19 13.75 5.50 -1.27
CA ALA A 19 12.96 4.67 -0.36
C ALA A 19 12.64 3.29 -0.94
N VAL A 20 12.18 3.25 -2.19
CA VAL A 20 11.87 2.00 -2.89
C VAL A 20 13.12 1.14 -3.09
N ARG A 21 14.25 1.74 -3.43
CA ARG A 21 15.50 1.02 -3.61
C ARG A 21 16.00 0.40 -2.31
N GLU A 22 15.97 1.17 -1.22
CA GLU A 22 16.34 0.67 0.12
C GLU A 22 15.39 -0.42 0.61
N LEU A 23 14.09 -0.25 0.37
CA LEU A 23 13.08 -1.25 0.72
C LEU A 23 13.31 -2.56 -0.04
N ALA A 24 13.59 -2.48 -1.35
CA ALA A 24 13.91 -3.65 -2.15
C ALA A 24 15.20 -4.34 -1.67
N GLN A 25 16.19 -3.57 -1.27
CA GLN A 25 17.44 -4.14 -0.71
C GLN A 25 17.16 -4.88 0.60
N THR A 26 16.34 -4.32 1.48
CA THR A 26 15.93 -4.99 2.73
C THR A 26 15.22 -6.31 2.45
N ILE A 27 14.31 -6.34 1.47
CA ILE A 27 13.61 -7.56 1.05
C ILE A 27 14.59 -8.61 0.51
N ALA A 28 15.52 -8.18 -0.33
CA ALA A 28 16.53 -9.06 -0.92
C ALA A 28 17.49 -9.64 0.13
N ASP A 29 17.93 -8.80 1.08
CA ASP A 29 18.84 -9.20 2.18
C ASP A 29 18.18 -10.22 3.13
N ASP A 30 16.86 -10.11 3.32
CA ASP A 30 16.06 -11.08 4.07
C ASP A 30 15.83 -12.41 3.31
N GLY A 31 16.30 -12.48 2.08
CA GLY A 31 16.18 -13.67 1.24
C GLY A 31 14.79 -13.92 0.67
N TYR A 32 13.87 -12.96 0.81
CA TYR A 32 12.52 -13.09 0.24
C TYR A 32 12.52 -12.77 -1.25
N ARG A 33 12.11 -13.74 -2.04
CA ARG A 33 12.01 -13.62 -3.50
C ARG A 33 10.54 -13.81 -3.89
N PRO A 34 9.79 -12.73 -4.10
CA PRO A 34 8.39 -12.85 -4.47
C PRO A 34 8.24 -13.39 -5.89
N ASP A 35 7.28 -14.27 -6.08
CA ASP A 35 6.82 -14.73 -7.39
C ASP A 35 5.82 -13.76 -8.00
N VAL A 36 5.11 -13.02 -7.13
CA VAL A 36 4.06 -12.06 -7.49
C VAL A 36 4.19 -10.82 -6.61
N VAL A 37 4.09 -9.65 -7.23
CA VAL A 37 3.85 -8.39 -6.52
C VAL A 37 2.38 -8.02 -6.68
N LEU A 38 1.66 -7.94 -5.57
CA LEU A 38 0.25 -7.55 -5.53
C LEU A 38 0.15 -6.09 -5.07
N SER A 39 -0.21 -5.22 -6.00
CA SER A 39 -0.30 -3.79 -5.79
C SER A 39 -1.68 -3.39 -5.25
N ILE A 40 -1.72 -2.55 -4.24
CA ILE A 40 -2.95 -1.92 -3.78
C ILE A 40 -3.07 -0.53 -4.43
N ALA A 41 -4.01 -0.39 -5.35
CA ALA A 41 -4.25 0.91 -5.99
C ALA A 41 -4.91 1.86 -4.97
N ARG A 42 -4.63 3.16 -5.07
CA ARG A 42 -3.83 3.82 -6.13
C ARG A 42 -2.36 3.99 -5.73
N GLY A 43 -2.07 4.45 -4.51
CA GLY A 43 -0.71 4.78 -4.06
C GLY A 43 0.27 3.62 -4.14
N GLY A 44 -0.18 2.40 -3.84
CA GLY A 44 0.63 1.19 -3.93
C GLY A 44 1.12 0.85 -5.34
N VAL A 45 0.51 1.39 -6.39
CA VAL A 45 0.95 1.16 -7.78
C VAL A 45 2.36 1.71 -8.02
N PHE A 46 2.67 2.87 -7.46
CA PHE A 46 4.02 3.46 -7.54
C PHE A 46 5.04 2.56 -6.84
N VAL A 47 4.70 2.10 -5.64
CA VAL A 47 5.58 1.24 -4.82
C VAL A 47 5.79 -0.12 -5.49
N ALA A 48 4.71 -0.75 -5.92
CA ALA A 48 4.75 -2.05 -6.58
C ALA A 48 5.58 -2.03 -7.85
N GLY A 49 5.41 -1.02 -8.70
CA GLY A 49 6.20 -0.86 -9.93
C GLY A 49 7.70 -0.75 -9.63
N GLY A 50 8.06 0.09 -8.68
CA GLY A 50 9.47 0.25 -8.28
C GLY A 50 10.08 -1.02 -7.68
N LEU A 51 9.35 -1.68 -6.77
CA LEU A 51 9.80 -2.95 -6.17
C LEU A 51 9.92 -4.07 -7.21
N ALA A 52 8.96 -4.16 -8.14
CA ALA A 52 8.97 -5.18 -9.18
C ALA A 52 10.21 -5.08 -10.09
N TYR A 53 10.60 -3.85 -10.47
CA TYR A 53 11.85 -3.63 -11.18
C TYR A 53 13.08 -3.97 -10.35
N ALA A 54 13.13 -3.50 -9.11
CA ALA A 54 14.28 -3.70 -8.25
C ALA A 54 14.49 -5.17 -7.84
N LEU A 55 13.41 -5.95 -7.72
CA LEU A 55 13.42 -7.37 -7.36
C LEU A 55 13.34 -8.32 -8.56
N ASP A 56 13.36 -7.79 -9.78
CA ASP A 56 13.20 -8.54 -11.04
C ASP A 56 11.97 -9.46 -11.04
N CYS A 57 10.85 -8.94 -10.54
CA CYS A 57 9.57 -9.65 -10.51
C CYS A 57 8.62 -9.06 -11.57
N LYS A 58 8.40 -9.77 -12.66
CA LYS A 58 7.55 -9.30 -13.77
C LYS A 58 6.05 -9.54 -13.56
N ASN A 59 5.71 -10.44 -12.64
CA ASN A 59 4.33 -10.80 -12.39
C ASN A 59 3.71 -9.84 -11.37
N ILE A 60 3.01 -8.85 -11.87
CA ILE A 60 2.31 -7.84 -11.07
C ILE A 60 0.81 -8.00 -11.26
N HIS A 61 0.10 -8.04 -10.15
CA HIS A 61 -1.36 -7.92 -10.11
C HIS A 61 -1.76 -6.68 -9.32
N LEU A 62 -2.97 -6.22 -9.54
CA LEU A 62 -3.50 -5.02 -8.92
C LEU A 62 -4.86 -5.32 -8.29
N VAL A 63 -5.06 -4.85 -7.08
CA VAL A 63 -6.36 -4.75 -6.44
C VAL A 63 -6.69 -3.28 -6.18
N ASN A 64 -7.93 -2.89 -6.44
CA ASN A 64 -8.44 -1.58 -6.07
C ASN A 64 -9.31 -1.75 -4.83
N VAL A 65 -9.02 -0.98 -3.79
CA VAL A 65 -9.75 -1.03 -2.52
C VAL A 65 -10.30 0.35 -2.20
N GLU A 66 -11.58 0.41 -1.93
CA GLU A 66 -12.26 1.62 -1.46
C GLU A 66 -12.89 1.38 -0.10
N PHE A 67 -12.96 2.45 0.71
CA PHE A 67 -13.74 2.43 1.94
C PHE A 67 -15.19 2.75 1.64
N TYR A 68 -16.08 1.87 2.07
CA TYR A 68 -17.51 2.00 1.89
C TYR A 68 -18.18 2.29 3.22
N THR A 69 -18.96 3.37 3.26
CA THR A 69 -19.81 3.71 4.40
C THR A 69 -21.22 3.30 4.04
N GLY A 70 -21.74 2.24 4.65
CA GLY A 70 -23.11 1.80 4.44
C GLY A 70 -24.13 2.82 4.96
N VAL A 71 -25.30 2.89 4.32
CA VAL A 71 -26.40 3.74 4.79
C VAL A 71 -26.81 3.31 6.21
N GLY A 72 -26.72 4.26 7.16
CA GLY A 72 -27.07 4.01 8.57
C GLY A 72 -25.98 3.33 9.41
N THR A 73 -24.79 3.12 8.89
CA THR A 73 -23.64 2.61 9.63
C THR A 73 -22.56 3.67 9.77
N THR A 74 -21.92 3.73 10.95
CA THR A 74 -20.76 4.60 11.21
C THR A 74 -19.44 3.89 10.94
N LEU A 75 -19.47 2.63 10.52
CA LEU A 75 -18.29 1.81 10.27
C LEU A 75 -17.86 1.92 8.80
N GLU A 76 -16.67 2.43 8.59
CA GLU A 76 -16.00 2.36 7.31
C GLU A 76 -15.44 0.94 7.10
N MET A 77 -15.82 0.31 6.00
CA MET A 77 -15.34 -1.01 5.63
C MET A 77 -14.58 -0.96 4.30
N PRO A 78 -13.39 -1.55 4.22
CA PRO A 78 -12.69 -1.66 2.95
C PRO A 78 -13.35 -2.72 2.06
N VAL A 79 -13.51 -2.41 0.78
CA VAL A 79 -14.10 -3.28 -0.23
C VAL A 79 -13.19 -3.34 -1.44
N MET A 80 -12.93 -4.56 -1.94
CA MET A 80 -12.25 -4.73 -3.22
C MET A 80 -13.21 -4.45 -4.36
N LEU A 81 -12.78 -3.61 -5.30
CA LEU A 81 -13.54 -3.32 -6.50
C LEU A 81 -13.16 -4.27 -7.64
N ALA A 82 -14.14 -4.63 -8.45
CA ALA A 82 -13.91 -5.42 -9.67
C ALA A 82 -13.13 -4.60 -10.73
N PRO A 83 -12.27 -5.23 -11.54
CA PRO A 83 -11.93 -6.65 -11.50
C PRO A 83 -10.99 -7.02 -10.35
N VAL A 84 -11.27 -8.14 -9.71
CA VAL A 84 -10.41 -8.71 -8.66
C VAL A 84 -9.55 -9.81 -9.28
N PRO A 85 -8.25 -9.90 -8.95
CA PRO A 85 -7.39 -10.98 -9.42
C PRO A 85 -7.95 -12.36 -9.05
N ASN A 86 -7.72 -13.34 -9.90
CA ASN A 86 -8.11 -14.70 -9.60
C ASN A 86 -7.12 -15.30 -8.59
N ARG A 87 -7.63 -15.80 -7.46
CA ARG A 87 -6.80 -16.41 -6.41
C ARG A 87 -6.02 -17.63 -6.90
N ILE A 88 -6.50 -18.32 -7.92
CA ILE A 88 -5.79 -19.46 -8.53
C ILE A 88 -4.44 -19.03 -9.07
N ASP A 89 -4.31 -17.82 -9.56
CA ASP A 89 -3.05 -17.29 -10.10
C ASP A 89 -1.95 -17.15 -9.03
N PHE A 90 -2.34 -17.18 -7.75
CA PHE A 90 -1.45 -17.06 -6.60
C PHE A 90 -1.15 -18.40 -5.91
N THR A 91 -1.76 -19.49 -6.37
CA THR A 91 -1.63 -20.80 -5.74
C THR A 91 -0.16 -21.23 -5.64
N GLU A 92 0.27 -21.57 -4.41
CA GLU A 92 1.63 -21.98 -4.06
C GLU A 92 2.73 -20.96 -4.40
N LYS A 93 2.38 -19.70 -4.63
CA LYS A 93 3.33 -18.63 -4.90
C LYS A 93 3.64 -17.81 -3.66
N LYS A 94 4.81 -17.18 -3.66
CA LYS A 94 5.19 -16.16 -2.70
C LYS A 94 4.70 -14.81 -3.18
N VAL A 95 3.81 -14.18 -2.42
CA VAL A 95 3.19 -12.90 -2.77
C VAL A 95 3.74 -11.79 -1.90
N LEU A 96 4.17 -10.71 -2.53
CA LEU A 96 4.52 -9.46 -1.88
C LEU A 96 3.41 -8.44 -2.13
N ILE A 97 2.67 -8.09 -1.08
CA ILE A 97 1.70 -7.01 -1.13
C ILE A 97 2.45 -5.68 -0.99
N ALA A 98 2.21 -4.73 -1.89
CA ALA A 98 2.83 -3.43 -1.88
C ALA A 98 1.79 -2.31 -1.76
N ASP A 99 2.03 -1.41 -0.82
CA ASP A 99 1.23 -0.20 -0.62
C ASP A 99 2.12 0.98 -0.24
N ASP A 100 1.59 2.19 -0.26
CA ASP A 100 2.33 3.38 0.13
C ASP A 100 2.36 3.57 1.65
N VAL A 101 1.26 3.36 2.31
CA VAL A 101 1.15 3.51 3.77
C VAL A 101 0.22 2.48 4.40
N ALA A 102 0.67 1.92 5.50
CA ALA A 102 -0.17 1.19 6.44
C ALA A 102 -0.65 2.15 7.52
N ASP A 103 -1.83 2.74 7.33
CA ASP A 103 -2.41 3.70 8.27
C ASP A 103 -3.20 2.96 9.36
N THR A 104 -4.49 2.69 9.16
CA THR A 104 -5.24 1.83 10.09
C THR A 104 -4.90 0.34 9.91
N GLY A 105 -4.38 -0.03 8.76
CA GLY A 105 -4.09 -1.41 8.38
C GLY A 105 -5.29 -2.22 7.90
N LYS A 106 -6.48 -1.64 7.85
CA LYS A 106 -7.72 -2.33 7.41
C LYS A 106 -7.63 -2.82 5.96
N THR A 107 -7.12 -1.96 5.07
CA THR A 107 -6.90 -2.31 3.66
C THR A 107 -5.91 -3.47 3.52
N LEU A 108 -4.77 -3.38 4.17
CA LEU A 108 -3.76 -4.45 4.16
C LEU A 108 -4.31 -5.76 4.74
N LYS A 109 -5.09 -5.68 5.82
CA LYS A 109 -5.71 -6.86 6.39
C LYS A 109 -6.65 -7.54 5.40
N LEU A 110 -7.50 -6.78 4.72
CA LEU A 110 -8.41 -7.31 3.70
C LEU A 110 -7.64 -8.03 2.58
N VAL A 111 -6.57 -7.42 2.07
CA VAL A 111 -5.81 -7.98 0.96
C VAL A 111 -4.98 -9.20 1.41
N ARG A 112 -4.41 -9.17 2.60
CA ARG A 112 -3.74 -10.35 3.19
C ARG A 112 -4.70 -11.51 3.38
N ASP A 113 -5.87 -11.26 3.95
CA ASP A 113 -6.90 -12.30 4.15
C ASP A 113 -7.36 -12.89 2.83
N PHE A 114 -7.46 -12.06 1.78
CA PHE A 114 -7.75 -12.54 0.42
C PHE A 114 -6.69 -13.53 -0.11
N CYS A 115 -5.44 -13.36 0.26
CA CYS A 115 -4.34 -14.22 -0.20
C CYS A 115 -4.19 -15.51 0.62
N LEU A 116 -4.45 -15.46 1.94
CA LEU A 116 -3.97 -16.44 2.93
C LEU A 116 -4.23 -17.91 2.60
N ASP A 117 -5.40 -18.23 2.03
CA ASP A 117 -5.78 -19.63 1.79
C ASP A 117 -5.23 -20.20 0.47
N ALA A 118 -4.62 -19.36 -0.35
CA ALA A 118 -4.21 -19.75 -1.70
C ALA A 118 -2.69 -19.76 -1.91
N VAL A 119 -1.96 -18.94 -1.18
CA VAL A 119 -0.54 -18.68 -1.42
C VAL A 119 0.37 -19.53 -0.54
N ALA A 120 1.61 -19.75 -0.99
CA ALA A 120 2.64 -20.40 -0.16
C ALA A 120 3.06 -19.48 1.00
N GLU A 121 3.25 -18.20 0.72
CA GLU A 121 3.64 -17.18 1.69
C GLU A 121 3.18 -15.81 1.21
N VAL A 122 2.74 -14.96 2.15
CA VAL A 122 2.41 -13.57 1.89
C VAL A 122 3.15 -12.67 2.85
N ARG A 123 3.80 -11.65 2.30
CA ARG A 123 4.43 -10.55 3.06
C ARG A 123 3.97 -9.22 2.50
N SER A 124 4.11 -8.18 3.31
CA SER A 124 3.70 -6.82 2.96
C SER A 124 4.88 -5.88 3.04
N ALA A 125 4.97 -4.98 2.07
CA ALA A 125 5.95 -3.91 2.01
C ALA A 125 5.25 -2.56 1.85
N VAL A 126 5.61 -1.60 2.68
CA VAL A 126 5.08 -0.23 2.64
C VAL A 126 6.20 0.77 2.80
N VAL A 127 6.02 1.96 2.22
CA VAL A 127 6.95 3.07 2.46
C VAL A 127 6.81 3.55 3.90
N TYR A 128 5.58 3.75 4.34
CA TYR A 128 5.30 4.20 5.71
C TYR A 128 4.37 3.25 6.46
N GLU A 129 4.62 3.11 7.75
CA GLU A 129 3.73 2.41 8.69
C GLU A 129 3.45 3.29 9.90
N LYS A 130 2.17 3.42 10.24
CA LYS A 130 1.73 4.11 11.45
C LYS A 130 1.61 3.14 12.63
N THR A 131 1.81 3.65 13.84
CA THR A 131 1.78 2.83 15.06
C THR A 131 0.42 2.18 15.29
N GLN A 132 -0.66 2.82 14.82
CA GLN A 132 -2.04 2.32 14.92
C GLN A 132 -2.38 1.18 13.94
N SER A 133 -1.53 0.89 12.95
CA SER A 133 -1.85 -0.12 11.95
C SER A 133 -2.12 -1.49 12.57
N LEU A 134 -3.23 -2.11 12.19
CA LEU A 134 -3.61 -3.47 12.60
C LEU A 134 -2.66 -4.53 12.04
N VAL A 135 -2.10 -4.27 10.86
CA VAL A 135 -1.12 -5.13 10.19
C VAL A 135 0.26 -4.54 10.39
N LYS A 136 1.14 -5.30 10.99
CA LYS A 136 2.57 -4.97 11.03
C LYS A 136 3.22 -5.58 9.82
N CYS A 137 3.67 -4.71 8.90
CA CYS A 137 4.30 -5.14 7.66
C CYS A 137 5.68 -5.72 7.93
N GLU A 138 6.05 -6.74 7.18
CA GLU A 138 7.38 -7.36 7.27
C GLU A 138 8.45 -6.38 6.80
N TYR A 139 8.13 -5.51 5.85
CA TYR A 139 9.05 -4.54 5.28
C TYR A 139 8.49 -3.13 5.32
N VAL A 140 9.15 -2.26 6.03
CA VAL A 140 8.76 -0.85 6.23
C VAL A 140 9.99 0.04 6.02
N TRP A 141 9.86 1.04 5.15
CA TRP A 141 10.95 1.99 4.98
C TRP A 141 11.08 2.95 6.17
N LYS A 142 9.95 3.56 6.59
CA LYS A 142 9.93 4.51 7.71
C LYS A 142 8.63 4.40 8.52
N ARG A 143 8.74 4.51 9.84
CA ARG A 143 7.58 4.63 10.73
C ARG A 143 7.37 6.08 11.10
N THR A 144 6.13 6.54 11.01
CA THR A 144 5.72 7.89 11.42
C THR A 144 4.23 7.93 11.68
N ASP A 145 3.82 8.70 12.67
CA ASP A 145 2.40 9.01 12.92
C ASP A 145 1.98 10.36 12.34
N ASP A 146 2.92 11.08 11.73
CA ASP A 146 2.66 12.34 11.06
C ASP A 146 1.82 12.14 9.80
N TRP A 147 1.14 13.20 9.37
CA TRP A 147 0.49 13.22 8.07
C TRP A 147 1.54 13.19 6.95
N ILE A 148 1.34 12.32 5.99
CA ILE A 148 2.30 12.13 4.90
C ILE A 148 1.80 12.85 3.64
N ASN A 149 2.64 13.73 3.10
CA ASN A 149 2.45 14.32 1.80
C ASN A 149 3.21 13.49 0.75
N PHE A 150 2.47 12.66 0.04
CA PHE A 150 3.03 11.88 -1.06
C PHE A 150 3.16 12.72 -2.34
N PRO A 151 4.20 12.52 -3.16
CA PRO A 151 4.42 13.35 -4.34
C PRO A 151 3.34 13.22 -5.40
N TRP A 152 2.60 12.12 -5.41
CA TRP A 152 1.48 11.88 -6.34
C TRP A 152 0.13 12.42 -5.86
N SER A 153 0.01 12.81 -4.60
CA SER A 153 -1.25 13.27 -4.03
C SER A 153 -1.21 14.64 -3.37
N VAL A 154 -0.04 15.25 -3.24
CA VAL A 154 0.11 16.56 -2.60
C VAL A 154 -0.53 17.68 -3.41
N GLN A 155 -0.60 17.55 -4.73
CA GLN A 155 -1.28 18.49 -5.61
C GLN A 155 -2.73 18.08 -5.83
N PRO A 156 -3.66 19.03 -5.94
CA PRO A 156 -5.05 18.71 -6.25
C PRO A 156 -5.18 18.07 -7.65
N PRO A 157 -6.22 17.25 -7.87
CA PRO A 157 -6.49 16.72 -9.20
C PRO A 157 -6.66 17.82 -10.24
N VAL A 158 -6.11 17.60 -11.44
CA VAL A 158 -6.26 18.54 -12.58
C VAL A 158 -7.71 18.57 -13.04
N VAL A 159 -8.38 17.41 -13.01
CA VAL A 159 -9.80 17.28 -13.35
C VAL A 159 -10.58 16.86 -12.10
N ARG A 160 -11.58 17.65 -11.74
CA ARG A 160 -12.53 17.30 -10.68
C ARG A 160 -13.77 16.67 -11.30
N ARG A 161 -14.23 15.60 -10.68
CA ARG A 161 -15.53 15.01 -11.03
C ARG A 161 -16.55 15.51 -10.01
N ASP A 162 -17.70 15.97 -10.52
CA ASP A 162 -18.80 16.43 -9.67
C ASP A 162 -19.28 15.29 -8.77
N GLY A 163 -19.48 15.58 -7.48
CA GLY A 163 -20.01 14.65 -6.50
C GLY A 163 -19.00 13.69 -5.87
N GLN A 164 -17.72 13.78 -6.17
CA GLN A 164 -16.69 13.04 -5.43
C GLN A 164 -16.24 13.82 -4.19
N VAL A 165 -16.35 13.16 -3.04
CA VAL A 165 -15.63 13.57 -1.85
C VAL A 165 -14.14 13.36 -2.15
N LEU A 166 -13.34 14.40 -1.92
CA LEU A 166 -11.89 14.30 -2.03
C LEU A 166 -11.41 13.40 -0.88
N ASP A 167 -11.11 12.16 -1.20
CA ASP A 167 -10.30 11.36 -0.29
C ASP A 167 -8.91 12.01 -0.23
N ALA A 168 -8.55 12.37 0.97
CA ALA A 168 -7.24 12.94 1.25
C ALA A 168 -6.15 11.87 1.16
#